data_efc7f02b651e8bd1dea904453cbda6b2
#
_entry.id   efc7f02b651e8bd1dea904453cbda6b2
#
_cell.length_a   1.000
_cell.length_b   1.000
_cell.length_c   1.000
_cell.angle_alpha   90.00
_cell.angle_beta   90.00
_cell.angle_gamma   90.00
#
_symmetry.space_group_name_H-M   'P 1'
#
loop_
_entity.id
_entity.type
_entity.pdbx_description
1 polymer ?
#
loop_
_entity_poly.entity_id
_entity_poly.type
_entity_poly.pdbx_seq_one_letter_code
_entity_poly.pdbx_strand_id
1 'polypeptide(L)'
;MRQRRSSSTLNSPLSTSLRPFVLVNMAMSADGKIATANRAVAAFSSARDHEHLYELRATADAVMSGARTVDLNNYTLGPGAERFRKLRLRRSLAEYSLRVIVSGSGSLDPRAELFRHRFSPILVLTSERATTKSLKQLRAVADEVKILGTDEVDFPAALDWLRTQWNVQRLLCEGGGELNDALFRAGLVDELHLTLCPRLIGGRAAPTIADGVGFTRLTDAYQLQLHSTKRIADELFCIFRRVNQQ
;
A
#
# COMPACT_ATOMS: atom_id res chain seq x y z
N MET A 1 23.85 -12.00 33.60
CA MET A 1 24.00 -11.38 32.27
C MET A 1 22.62 -10.97 31.75
N ARG A 2 22.28 -9.68 31.80
CA ARG A 2 20.98 -9.16 31.30
C ARG A 2 21.11 -8.88 29.81
N GLN A 3 20.41 -9.63 28.97
CA GLN A 3 20.30 -9.32 27.56
C GLN A 3 19.49 -8.03 27.37
N ARG A 4 20.12 -7.01 26.80
CA ARG A 4 19.46 -5.77 26.37
C ARG A 4 18.54 -6.11 25.20
N ARG A 5 17.24 -5.89 25.35
CA ARG A 5 16.28 -5.89 24.26
C ARG A 5 16.60 -4.68 23.37
N SER A 6 17.07 -4.91 22.16
CA SER A 6 17.18 -3.86 21.15
C SER A 6 15.76 -3.52 20.67
N SER A 7 15.27 -2.38 21.06
CA SER A 7 14.10 -1.76 20.45
C SER A 7 14.52 -1.32 19.04
N SER A 8 14.10 -2.05 18.01
CA SER A 8 14.25 -1.60 16.62
C SER A 8 13.40 -0.37 16.43
N THR A 9 14.02 0.78 16.32
CA THR A 9 13.39 2.05 15.99
C THR A 9 12.90 1.99 14.54
N LEU A 10 11.59 1.93 14.36
CA LEU A 10 10.87 2.06 13.08
C LEU A 10 10.94 3.49 12.49
N ASN A 11 11.85 4.33 12.96
CA ASN A 11 12.06 5.69 12.49
C ASN A 11 13.22 5.70 11.49
N SER A 12 12.93 5.45 10.21
CA SER A 12 13.83 5.89 9.13
C SER A 12 13.80 7.42 9.04
N PRO A 13 14.95 8.09 8.79
CA PRO A 13 14.99 9.54 8.66
C PRO A 13 14.06 10.00 7.53
N LEU A 14 13.27 11.04 7.79
CA LEU A 14 12.44 11.69 6.78
C LEU A 14 13.35 12.22 5.68
N SER A 15 13.14 11.75 4.46
CA SER A 15 13.82 12.23 3.26
C SER A 15 13.53 13.71 3.05
N THR A 16 14.52 14.50 2.59
CA THR A 16 14.36 15.86 2.08
C THR A 16 13.65 15.90 0.72
N SER A 17 13.14 14.76 0.25
CA SER A 17 12.39 14.59 -0.99
C SER A 17 11.09 15.40 -0.97
N LEU A 18 10.75 16.02 -2.10
CA LEU A 18 9.50 16.73 -2.33
C LEU A 18 8.26 15.79 -2.35
N ARG A 19 8.44 14.48 -2.32
CA ARG A 19 7.38 13.47 -2.27
C ARG A 19 7.32 12.73 -0.92
N PRO A 20 6.21 12.06 -0.59
CA PRO A 20 6.14 11.17 0.58
C PRO A 20 7.17 10.05 0.50
N PHE A 21 7.60 9.56 1.67
CA PHE A 21 8.25 8.25 1.78
C PHE A 21 7.22 7.16 1.52
N VAL A 22 7.45 6.33 0.50
CA VAL A 22 6.51 5.28 0.08
C VAL A 22 6.96 3.92 0.61
N LEU A 23 6.12 3.35 1.44
CA LEU A 23 6.25 2.02 2.02
C LEU A 23 5.20 1.09 1.38
N VAL A 24 5.62 -0.03 0.83
CA VAL A 24 4.73 -1.11 0.37
C VAL A 24 4.70 -2.22 1.42
N ASN A 25 3.52 -2.72 1.79
CA ASN A 25 3.37 -3.89 2.65
C ASN A 25 2.55 -4.97 1.96
N MET A 26 3.11 -6.17 1.87
CA MET A 26 2.48 -7.32 1.22
C MET A 26 2.80 -8.62 1.97
N ALA A 27 1.83 -9.54 1.97
CA ALA A 27 2.08 -10.94 2.27
C ALA A 27 2.00 -11.76 0.99
N MET A 28 2.87 -12.74 0.82
CA MET A 28 2.82 -13.67 -0.31
C MET A 28 3.07 -15.12 0.12
N SER A 29 2.58 -16.04 -0.68
CA SER A 29 2.88 -17.47 -0.54
C SER A 29 4.34 -17.77 -0.95
N ALA A 30 4.82 -18.98 -0.66
CA ALA A 30 6.18 -19.42 -1.01
C ALA A 30 6.42 -19.44 -2.54
N ASP A 31 5.37 -19.52 -3.34
CA ASP A 31 5.42 -19.41 -4.80
C ASP A 31 5.05 -18.01 -5.33
N GLY A 32 5.09 -16.98 -4.46
CA GLY A 32 4.97 -15.57 -4.84
C GLY A 32 3.55 -15.07 -5.09
N LYS A 33 2.52 -15.80 -4.67
CA LYS A 33 1.12 -15.44 -4.91
C LYS A 33 0.50 -14.68 -3.75
N ILE A 34 -0.37 -13.70 -4.08
CA ILE A 34 -1.08 -12.86 -3.09
C ILE A 34 -2.58 -13.18 -3.01
N ALA A 35 -3.09 -13.96 -3.93
CA ALA A 35 -4.46 -14.48 -3.96
C ALA A 35 -4.55 -15.70 -4.86
N THR A 36 -5.68 -16.39 -4.84
CA THR A 36 -5.98 -17.51 -5.75
C THR A 36 -6.27 -17.03 -7.18
N ALA A 37 -6.28 -17.95 -8.16
CA ALA A 37 -6.50 -17.61 -9.57
C ALA A 37 -7.85 -16.91 -9.84
N ASN A 38 -8.87 -17.19 -9.04
CA ASN A 38 -10.16 -16.48 -9.08
C ASN A 38 -10.15 -15.16 -8.29
N ARG A 39 -8.96 -14.72 -7.82
CA ARG A 39 -8.75 -13.50 -7.03
C ARG A 39 -9.49 -13.46 -5.69
N ALA A 40 -9.97 -14.60 -5.21
CA ALA A 40 -10.48 -14.69 -3.84
C ALA A 40 -9.32 -14.50 -2.87
N VAL A 41 -9.40 -13.44 -2.08
CA VAL A 41 -8.41 -13.15 -1.04
C VAL A 41 -8.94 -13.78 0.25
N ALA A 42 -8.50 -15.00 0.54
CA ALA A 42 -8.61 -15.55 1.89
C ALA A 42 -7.37 -15.12 2.68
N ALA A 43 -7.54 -14.73 3.93
CA ALA A 43 -6.41 -14.48 4.81
C ALA A 43 -5.57 -15.76 4.92
N PHE A 44 -4.36 -15.75 4.34
CA PHE A 44 -3.44 -16.88 4.38
C PHE A 44 -2.21 -16.61 5.25
N SER A 45 -2.03 -15.34 5.65
CA SER A 45 -1.01 -14.91 6.60
C SER A 45 -1.50 -15.04 8.05
N SER A 46 -0.58 -14.97 8.98
CA SER A 46 -0.87 -15.12 10.41
C SER A 46 -1.52 -13.88 11.03
N ALA A 47 -2.06 -14.05 12.26
CA ALA A 47 -2.51 -12.91 13.06
C ALA A 47 -1.36 -11.92 13.35
N ARG A 48 -0.11 -12.38 13.38
CA ARG A 48 1.06 -11.51 13.57
C ARG A 48 1.33 -10.63 12.35
N ASP A 49 1.11 -11.15 11.14
CA ASP A 49 1.20 -10.36 9.91
C ASP A 49 0.12 -9.27 9.88
N HIS A 50 -1.12 -9.63 10.24
CA HIS A 50 -2.19 -8.64 10.39
C HIS A 50 -1.86 -7.57 11.44
N GLU A 51 -1.27 -7.94 12.58
CA GLU A 51 -0.81 -6.98 13.58
C GLU A 51 0.27 -6.07 13.02
N HIS A 52 1.24 -6.63 12.27
CA HIS A 52 2.28 -5.86 11.60
C HIS A 52 1.72 -4.83 10.62
N LEU A 53 0.70 -5.21 9.83
CA LEU A 53 -0.01 -4.26 8.96
C LEU A 53 -0.56 -3.07 9.75
N TYR A 54 -1.23 -3.30 10.88
CA TYR A 54 -1.75 -2.21 11.70
C TYR A 54 -0.64 -1.39 12.38
N GLU A 55 0.47 -2.02 12.76
CA GLU A 55 1.67 -1.32 13.24
C GLU A 55 2.19 -0.35 12.17
N LEU A 56 2.23 -0.76 10.90
CA LEU A 56 2.64 0.08 9.77
C LEU A 56 1.64 1.20 9.50
N ARG A 57 0.33 0.92 9.48
CA ARG A 57 -0.72 1.94 9.39
C ARG A 57 -0.57 3.00 10.49
N ALA A 58 -0.12 2.59 11.68
CA ALA A 58 0.13 3.52 12.79
C ALA A 58 1.37 4.40 12.59
N THR A 59 2.13 4.22 11.51
CA THR A 59 3.30 5.07 11.16
C THR A 59 3.04 5.98 9.96
N ALA A 60 1.95 5.80 9.23
CA ALA A 60 1.71 6.44 7.95
C ALA A 60 0.66 7.56 8.06
N ASP A 61 0.87 8.67 7.36
CA ASP A 61 -0.12 9.75 7.23
C ASP A 61 -1.30 9.30 6.37
N ALA A 62 -1.01 8.51 5.32
CA ALA A 62 -2.00 8.00 4.40
C ALA A 62 -1.81 6.49 4.14
N VAL A 63 -2.93 5.80 3.89
CA VAL A 63 -2.98 4.41 3.44
C VAL A 63 -3.56 4.38 2.04
N MET A 64 -2.85 3.75 1.08
CA MET A 64 -3.23 3.67 -0.33
C MET A 64 -3.49 2.22 -0.74
N SER A 65 -4.55 2.01 -1.52
CA SER A 65 -4.89 0.71 -2.10
C SER A 65 -5.51 0.85 -3.48
N GLY A 66 -5.39 -0.18 -4.30
CA GLY A 66 -6.07 -0.25 -5.59
C GLY A 66 -7.58 -0.51 -5.43
N ALA A 67 -8.40 0.08 -6.30
CA ALA A 67 -9.86 -0.04 -6.29
C ALA A 67 -10.32 -1.51 -6.27
N ARG A 68 -9.74 -2.36 -7.10
CA ARG A 68 -10.09 -3.79 -7.15
C ARG A 68 -9.87 -4.49 -5.80
N THR A 69 -8.80 -4.14 -5.08
CA THR A 69 -8.50 -4.69 -3.74
C THR A 69 -9.57 -4.27 -2.74
N VAL A 70 -10.01 -3.02 -2.80
CA VAL A 70 -11.09 -2.49 -1.94
C VAL A 70 -12.41 -3.18 -2.23
N ASP A 71 -12.79 -3.29 -3.51
CA ASP A 71 -14.07 -3.87 -3.93
C ASP A 71 -14.18 -5.36 -3.57
N LEU A 72 -13.10 -6.12 -3.76
CA LEU A 72 -13.11 -7.58 -3.51
C LEU A 72 -13.04 -7.95 -2.03
N ASN A 73 -12.49 -7.10 -1.16
CA ASN A 73 -12.17 -7.49 0.22
C ASN A 73 -12.98 -6.75 1.29
N ASN A 74 -13.91 -5.89 0.91
CA ASN A 74 -14.65 -5.03 1.84
C ASN A 74 -13.72 -4.22 2.77
N TYR A 75 -12.56 -3.78 2.26
CA TYR A 75 -11.58 -3.07 3.05
C TYR A 75 -12.03 -1.64 3.34
N THR A 76 -11.97 -1.27 4.61
CA THR A 76 -12.25 0.10 5.07
C THR A 76 -10.98 0.95 5.15
N LEU A 77 -9.80 0.35 5.07
CA LEU A 77 -8.49 0.94 5.35
C LEU A 77 -8.42 1.61 6.74
N GLY A 78 -9.16 1.04 7.68
CA GLY A 78 -9.27 1.55 9.03
C GLY A 78 -8.01 1.29 9.88
N PRO A 79 -7.88 1.98 11.01
CA PRO A 79 -6.68 1.93 11.85
C PRO A 79 -6.57 0.66 12.70
N GLY A 80 -7.54 -0.23 12.65
CA GLY A 80 -7.61 -1.40 13.52
C GLY A 80 -8.01 -1.06 14.95
N ALA A 81 -7.50 -1.82 15.92
CA ALA A 81 -7.84 -1.68 17.33
C ALA A 81 -7.40 -0.32 17.91
N GLU A 82 -8.05 0.10 19.01
CA GLU A 82 -7.80 1.38 19.67
C GLU A 82 -6.32 1.63 20.03
N ARG A 83 -5.57 0.56 20.38
CA ARG A 83 -4.13 0.67 20.67
C ARG A 83 -3.32 1.28 19.53
N PHE A 84 -3.69 1.02 18.26
CA PHE A 84 -3.00 1.56 17.08
C PHE A 84 -3.34 3.05 16.87
N ARG A 85 -4.59 3.48 17.15
CA ARG A 85 -4.98 4.89 17.15
C ARG A 85 -4.19 5.66 18.22
N LYS A 86 -4.10 5.11 19.44
CA LYS A 86 -3.27 5.69 20.51
C LYS A 86 -1.80 5.77 20.11
N LEU A 87 -1.28 4.78 19.38
CA LEU A 87 0.09 4.79 18.86
C LEU A 87 0.30 5.91 17.84
N ARG A 88 -0.67 6.19 16.95
CA ARG A 88 -0.64 7.32 16.01
C ARG A 88 -0.55 8.66 16.75
N LEU A 89 -1.44 8.89 17.72
CA LEU A 89 -1.46 10.11 18.51
C LEU A 89 -0.13 10.35 19.26
N ARG A 90 0.49 9.29 19.82
CA ARG A 90 1.82 9.37 20.45
C ARG A 90 2.94 9.76 19.47
N ARG A 91 2.72 9.59 18.17
CA ARG A 91 3.65 9.99 17.09
C ARG A 91 3.29 11.33 16.47
N SER A 92 2.38 12.07 17.08
CA SER A 92 1.86 13.35 16.58
C SER A 92 1.20 13.23 15.19
N LEU A 93 0.66 12.05 14.86
CA LEU A 93 -0.15 11.83 13.69
C LEU A 93 -1.64 12.04 14.01
N ALA A 94 -2.44 12.32 13.00
CA ALA A 94 -3.90 12.32 13.13
C ALA A 94 -4.39 10.95 13.62
N GLU A 95 -5.48 10.89 14.39
CA GLU A 95 -6.04 9.63 14.93
C GLU A 95 -6.30 8.60 13.84
N TYR A 96 -6.72 9.05 12.65
CA TYR A 96 -7.00 8.23 11.47
C TYR A 96 -6.14 8.68 10.30
N SER A 97 -5.63 7.72 9.52
CA SER A 97 -4.90 7.99 8.28
C SER A 97 -5.84 8.49 7.19
N LEU A 98 -5.35 9.30 6.27
CA LEU A 98 -6.02 9.53 4.98
C LEU A 98 -6.16 8.19 4.26
N ARG A 99 -7.26 8.01 3.52
CA ARG A 99 -7.52 6.83 2.73
C ARG A 99 -7.45 7.19 1.25
N VAL A 100 -6.51 6.60 0.53
CA VAL A 100 -6.22 6.90 -0.87
C VAL A 100 -6.54 5.67 -1.71
N ILE A 101 -7.47 5.79 -2.64
CA ILE A 101 -7.85 4.71 -3.55
C ILE A 101 -7.40 5.06 -4.96
N VAL A 102 -6.73 4.11 -5.62
CA VAL A 102 -6.27 4.27 -7.00
C VAL A 102 -7.18 3.47 -7.93
N SER A 103 -7.80 4.16 -8.89
CA SER A 103 -8.64 3.56 -9.93
C SER A 103 -8.45 4.30 -11.25
N GLY A 104 -7.50 3.88 -12.10
CA GLY A 104 -7.19 4.58 -13.35
C GLY A 104 -8.41 4.83 -14.25
N SER A 105 -9.34 3.88 -14.35
CA SER A 105 -10.59 4.00 -15.12
C SER A 105 -11.78 4.55 -14.32
N GLY A 106 -11.62 4.81 -13.03
CA GLY A 106 -12.73 5.20 -12.15
C GLY A 106 -13.75 4.08 -11.88
N SER A 107 -13.35 2.80 -12.01
CA SER A 107 -14.25 1.64 -11.91
C SER A 107 -14.54 1.17 -10.47
N LEU A 108 -14.21 1.97 -9.46
CA LEU A 108 -14.51 1.69 -8.05
C LEU A 108 -16.02 1.72 -7.79
N ASP A 109 -16.54 0.71 -7.08
CA ASP A 109 -17.95 0.66 -6.70
C ASP A 109 -18.29 1.75 -5.65
N PRO A 110 -19.18 2.70 -5.95
CA PRO A 110 -19.55 3.74 -4.99
C PRO A 110 -20.30 3.20 -3.76
N ARG A 111 -20.70 1.93 -3.77
CA ARG A 111 -21.34 1.24 -2.64
C ARG A 111 -20.35 0.44 -1.79
N ALA A 112 -19.06 0.43 -2.16
CA ALA A 112 -18.03 -0.29 -1.40
C ALA A 112 -18.07 0.08 0.08
N GLU A 113 -17.76 -0.88 0.94
CA GLU A 113 -17.80 -0.74 2.40
C GLU A 113 -16.96 0.44 2.89
N LEU A 114 -15.86 0.74 2.19
CA LEU A 114 -15.00 1.89 2.45
C LEU A 114 -15.80 3.20 2.61
N PHE A 115 -16.78 3.46 1.74
CA PHE A 115 -17.53 4.71 1.72
C PHE A 115 -18.60 4.82 2.83
N ARG A 116 -18.96 3.70 3.45
CA ARG A 116 -19.90 3.67 4.59
C ARG A 116 -19.23 4.11 5.90
N HIS A 117 -17.92 4.04 5.97
CA HIS A 117 -17.13 4.38 7.15
C HIS A 117 -16.44 5.74 6.98
N ARG A 118 -17.00 6.79 7.57
CA ARG A 118 -16.57 8.20 7.39
C ARG A 118 -15.67 8.72 8.52
N PHE A 119 -14.74 7.89 9.02
CA PHE A 119 -13.83 8.27 10.12
C PHE A 119 -12.64 9.12 9.69
N SER A 120 -12.29 9.15 8.40
CA SER A 120 -11.23 10.00 7.83
C SER A 120 -11.54 10.30 6.37
N PRO A 121 -10.90 11.31 5.75
CA PRO A 121 -11.09 11.63 4.34
C PRO A 121 -10.75 10.45 3.42
N ILE A 122 -11.51 10.32 2.33
CA ILE A 122 -11.30 9.36 1.25
C ILE A 122 -10.97 10.13 -0.02
N LEU A 123 -9.78 9.89 -0.55
CA LEU A 123 -9.27 10.47 -1.78
C LEU A 123 -9.26 9.42 -2.87
N VAL A 124 -9.74 9.73 -4.06
CA VAL A 124 -9.67 8.85 -5.22
C VAL A 124 -8.74 9.44 -6.26
N LEU A 125 -7.69 8.72 -6.62
CA LEU A 125 -6.78 9.06 -7.71
C LEU A 125 -7.21 8.30 -8.97
N THR A 126 -7.39 9.01 -10.07
CA THR A 126 -7.82 8.45 -11.36
C THR A 126 -7.08 9.12 -12.52
N SER A 127 -7.20 8.56 -13.73
CA SER A 127 -6.70 9.16 -14.97
C SER A 127 -7.87 9.70 -15.80
N GLU A 128 -7.55 10.33 -16.94
CA GLU A 128 -8.55 10.83 -17.91
C GLU A 128 -9.39 9.70 -18.54
N ARG A 129 -9.01 8.44 -18.35
CA ARG A 129 -9.84 7.28 -18.76
C ARG A 129 -11.13 7.13 -17.96
N ALA A 130 -11.24 7.81 -16.81
CA ALA A 130 -12.46 7.77 -16.02
C ALA A 130 -13.60 8.49 -16.75
N THR A 131 -14.73 7.79 -16.94
CA THR A 131 -15.89 8.35 -17.61
C THR A 131 -16.55 9.45 -16.77
N THR A 132 -17.24 10.39 -17.41
CA THR A 132 -18.02 11.44 -16.72
C THR A 132 -19.01 10.83 -15.72
N LYS A 133 -19.61 9.68 -16.07
CA LYS A 133 -20.52 8.95 -15.18
C LYS A 133 -19.79 8.45 -13.92
N SER A 134 -18.65 7.78 -14.09
CA SER A 134 -17.83 7.29 -12.98
C SER A 134 -17.36 8.44 -12.08
N LEU A 135 -16.87 9.52 -12.67
CA LEU A 135 -16.44 10.71 -11.93
C LEU A 135 -17.57 11.32 -11.10
N LYS A 136 -18.78 11.44 -11.68
CA LYS A 136 -19.95 11.93 -10.95
C LYS A 136 -20.30 11.03 -9.75
N GLN A 137 -20.26 9.71 -9.93
CA GLN A 137 -20.53 8.75 -8.86
C GLN A 137 -19.47 8.81 -7.75
N LEU A 138 -18.18 8.86 -8.11
CA LEU A 138 -17.10 8.91 -7.14
C LEU A 138 -17.09 10.23 -6.35
N ARG A 139 -17.36 11.37 -7.02
CA ARG A 139 -17.46 12.68 -6.35
C ARG A 139 -18.65 12.78 -5.37
N ALA A 140 -19.64 11.92 -5.49
CA ALA A 140 -20.75 11.86 -4.55
C ALA A 140 -20.40 11.12 -3.25
N VAL A 141 -19.35 10.28 -3.23
CA VAL A 141 -19.01 9.41 -2.10
C VAL A 141 -17.60 9.63 -1.54
N ALA A 142 -16.65 10.16 -2.33
CA ALA A 142 -15.31 10.51 -1.89
C ALA A 142 -15.24 11.99 -1.46
N ASP A 143 -14.30 12.31 -0.60
CA ASP A 143 -14.05 13.71 -0.19
C ASP A 143 -13.32 14.49 -1.28
N GLU A 144 -12.45 13.83 -2.07
CA GLU A 144 -11.83 14.41 -3.25
C GLU A 144 -11.57 13.34 -4.32
N VAL A 145 -11.80 13.69 -5.59
CA VAL A 145 -11.44 12.88 -6.77
C VAL A 145 -10.45 13.67 -7.60
N LYS A 146 -9.20 13.21 -7.66
CA LYS A 146 -8.12 13.85 -8.40
C LYS A 146 -7.83 13.09 -9.68
N ILE A 147 -7.87 13.79 -10.82
CA ILE A 147 -7.51 13.25 -12.13
C ILE A 147 -6.07 13.61 -12.38
N LEU A 148 -5.22 12.61 -12.61
CA LEU A 148 -3.78 12.76 -12.86
C LEU A 148 -3.34 11.73 -13.90
N GLY A 149 -2.79 12.23 -15.00
CA GLY A 149 -2.37 11.40 -16.14
C GLY A 149 -3.51 11.08 -17.11
N THR A 150 -3.14 10.66 -18.31
CA THR A 150 -4.07 10.36 -19.42
C THR A 150 -4.55 8.91 -19.39
N ASP A 151 -3.69 7.97 -19.74
CA ASP A 151 -4.03 6.53 -19.81
C ASP A 151 -3.88 5.81 -18.46
N GLU A 152 -2.86 6.18 -17.69
CA GLU A 152 -2.59 5.66 -16.36
C GLU A 152 -2.49 6.83 -15.36
N VAL A 153 -2.58 6.52 -14.07
CA VAL A 153 -2.34 7.52 -13.03
C VAL A 153 -0.88 7.93 -13.05
N ASP A 154 -0.62 9.23 -13.17
CA ASP A 154 0.71 9.82 -13.02
C ASP A 154 1.10 9.81 -11.53
N PHE A 155 1.82 8.76 -11.11
CA PHE A 155 2.20 8.58 -9.70
C PHE A 155 3.21 9.62 -9.20
N PRO A 156 4.21 10.08 -9.97
CA PRO A 156 5.02 11.23 -9.59
C PRO A 156 4.18 12.45 -9.21
N ALA A 157 3.26 12.86 -10.08
CA ALA A 157 2.37 13.99 -9.83
C ALA A 157 1.38 13.70 -8.67
N ALA A 158 0.92 12.45 -8.53
CA ALA A 158 0.04 12.04 -7.44
C ALA A 158 0.72 12.15 -6.07
N LEU A 159 1.97 11.71 -5.97
CA LEU A 159 2.74 11.80 -4.74
C LEU A 159 3.10 13.24 -4.38
N ASP A 160 3.48 14.05 -5.36
CA ASP A 160 3.70 15.50 -5.15
C ASP A 160 2.42 16.17 -4.63
N TRP A 161 1.27 15.90 -5.25
CA TRP A 161 -0.03 16.41 -4.82
C TRP A 161 -0.39 15.97 -3.39
N LEU A 162 -0.21 14.69 -3.04
CA LEU A 162 -0.43 14.19 -1.67
C LEU A 162 0.50 14.89 -0.67
N ARG A 163 1.74 15.15 -1.06
CA ARG A 163 2.73 15.84 -0.23
C ARG A 163 2.36 17.29 0.01
N THR A 164 1.98 18.01 -1.04
CA THR A 164 1.80 19.47 -1.02
C THR A 164 0.41 19.88 -0.54
N GLN A 165 -0.65 19.16 -0.95
CA GLN A 165 -2.03 19.53 -0.62
C GLN A 165 -2.55 18.84 0.65
N TRP A 166 -2.05 17.63 0.97
CA TRP A 166 -2.51 16.82 2.10
C TRP A 166 -1.44 16.62 3.17
N ASN A 167 -0.26 17.24 2.99
CA ASN A 167 0.89 17.13 3.91
C ASN A 167 1.28 15.68 4.25
N VAL A 168 1.11 14.75 3.31
CA VAL A 168 1.50 13.35 3.49
C VAL A 168 3.02 13.24 3.47
N GLN A 169 3.62 12.84 4.58
CA GLN A 169 5.06 12.61 4.72
C GLN A 169 5.41 11.14 4.45
N ARG A 170 4.54 10.23 4.91
CA ARG A 170 4.71 8.79 4.82
C ARG A 170 3.43 8.15 4.31
N LEU A 171 3.54 7.44 3.20
CA LEU A 171 2.45 6.74 2.52
C LEU A 171 2.67 5.24 2.63
N LEU A 172 1.68 4.52 3.18
CA LEU A 172 1.63 3.06 3.15
C LEU A 172 0.79 2.60 1.97
N CYS A 173 1.39 1.85 1.05
CA CYS A 173 0.68 1.17 -0.04
C CYS A 173 0.42 -0.31 0.34
N GLU A 174 -0.84 -0.71 0.30
CA GLU A 174 -1.29 -2.08 0.59
C GLU A 174 -1.67 -2.86 -0.68
N GLY A 175 -1.14 -2.42 -1.81
CA GLY A 175 -1.32 -3.10 -3.10
C GLY A 175 -2.72 -2.87 -3.73
N GLY A 176 -3.21 -3.65 -4.70
CA GLY A 176 -2.72 -4.92 -5.29
C GLY A 176 -1.56 -4.83 -6.28
N GLY A 177 -1.33 -5.96 -6.90
CA GLY A 177 -0.16 -6.17 -7.76
C GLY A 177 0.01 -5.16 -8.88
N GLU A 178 -1.06 -4.74 -9.54
CA GLU A 178 -1.01 -3.72 -10.61
C GLU A 178 -0.55 -2.35 -10.08
N LEU A 179 -1.04 -1.94 -8.91
CA LEU A 179 -0.62 -0.69 -8.26
C LEU A 179 0.84 -0.75 -7.83
N ASN A 180 1.25 -1.87 -7.24
CA ASN A 180 2.64 -2.06 -6.83
C ASN A 180 3.59 -2.03 -8.02
N ASP A 181 3.27 -2.74 -9.13
CA ASP A 181 4.06 -2.73 -10.36
C ASP A 181 4.25 -1.30 -10.88
N ALA A 182 3.18 -0.51 -10.95
CA ALA A 182 3.24 0.87 -11.41
C ALA A 182 4.15 1.74 -10.52
N LEU A 183 4.09 1.58 -9.20
CA LEU A 183 4.97 2.29 -8.26
C LEU A 183 6.43 1.84 -8.37
N PHE A 184 6.69 0.53 -8.55
CA PHE A 184 8.05 0.00 -8.75
C PHE A 184 8.63 0.48 -10.08
N ARG A 185 7.87 0.41 -11.18
CA ARG A 185 8.31 0.89 -12.50
C ARG A 185 8.63 2.39 -12.49
N ALA A 186 7.86 3.18 -11.77
CA ALA A 186 8.11 4.61 -11.62
C ALA A 186 9.26 4.95 -10.65
N GLY A 187 9.88 3.96 -10.01
CA GLY A 187 10.98 4.20 -9.07
C GLY A 187 10.56 4.90 -7.77
N LEU A 188 9.32 4.72 -7.32
CA LEU A 188 8.73 5.52 -6.25
C LEU A 188 8.68 4.82 -4.89
N VAL A 189 8.99 3.52 -4.81
CA VAL A 189 8.97 2.76 -3.55
C VAL A 189 10.29 2.94 -2.81
N ASP A 190 10.25 3.33 -1.55
CA ASP A 190 11.45 3.50 -0.70
C ASP A 190 11.72 2.25 0.14
N GLU A 191 10.64 1.58 0.60
CA GLU A 191 10.74 0.41 1.46
C GLU A 191 9.64 -0.60 1.14
N LEU A 192 9.98 -1.89 1.11
CA LEU A 192 9.05 -3.00 0.96
C LEU A 192 9.10 -3.88 2.21
N HIS A 193 7.97 -4.01 2.89
CA HIS A 193 7.73 -5.03 3.90
C HIS A 193 7.04 -6.22 3.25
N LEU A 194 7.68 -7.37 3.31
CA LEU A 194 7.21 -8.59 2.66
C LEU A 194 7.16 -9.72 3.67
N THR A 195 5.97 -10.26 3.90
CA THR A 195 5.78 -11.48 4.69
C THR A 195 5.69 -12.67 3.75
N LEU A 196 6.65 -13.59 3.87
CA LEU A 196 6.64 -14.87 3.16
C LEU A 196 5.93 -15.91 4.01
N CYS A 197 4.78 -16.38 3.52
CA CYS A 197 3.95 -17.38 4.19
C CYS A 197 4.24 -18.78 3.64
N PRO A 198 4.25 -19.83 4.50
CA PRO A 198 4.59 -21.20 4.11
C PRO A 198 3.40 -21.92 3.45
N ARG A 199 2.95 -21.39 2.33
CA ARG A 199 1.85 -21.94 1.51
C ARG A 199 2.23 -21.94 0.04
N LEU A 200 1.67 -22.86 -0.72
CA LEU A 200 1.69 -22.89 -2.17
C LEU A 200 0.26 -22.65 -2.67
N ILE A 201 0.07 -21.62 -3.47
CA ILE A 201 -1.24 -21.27 -4.05
C ILE A 201 -1.32 -21.76 -5.48
N GLY A 202 -0.24 -21.63 -6.24
CA GLY A 202 -0.20 -22.04 -7.65
C GLY A 202 -1.07 -21.18 -8.57
N GLY A 203 -1.26 -21.66 -9.80
CA GLY A 203 -2.12 -20.99 -10.78
C GLY A 203 -1.40 -19.91 -11.59
N ARG A 204 -1.38 -20.08 -12.94
CA ARG A 204 -0.76 -19.09 -13.84
C ARG A 204 -1.40 -17.71 -13.72
N ALA A 205 -2.72 -17.64 -13.55
CA ALA A 205 -3.50 -16.41 -13.44
C ALA A 205 -3.61 -15.88 -12.01
N ALA A 206 -3.04 -16.57 -11.02
CA ALA A 206 -3.03 -16.11 -9.64
C ALA A 206 -2.09 -14.90 -9.50
N PRO A 207 -2.55 -13.78 -8.91
CA PRO A 207 -1.78 -12.55 -8.85
C PRO A 207 -0.55 -12.68 -7.95
N THR A 208 0.46 -11.85 -8.25
CA THR A 208 1.70 -11.70 -7.49
C THR A 208 1.76 -10.33 -6.82
N ILE A 209 2.85 -10.04 -6.09
CA ILE A 209 3.04 -8.74 -5.45
C ILE A 209 3.23 -7.59 -6.46
N ALA A 210 3.57 -7.89 -7.72
CA ALA A 210 3.72 -6.92 -8.81
C ALA A 210 3.23 -7.53 -10.12
N ASP A 211 2.03 -7.16 -10.55
CA ASP A 211 1.30 -7.74 -11.68
C ASP A 211 0.89 -6.67 -12.70
N GLY A 212 1.84 -6.06 -13.36
CA GLY A 212 1.59 -5.06 -14.37
C GLY A 212 2.33 -5.35 -15.66
N VAL A 213 2.81 -4.29 -16.31
CA VAL A 213 3.62 -4.39 -17.53
C VAL A 213 4.98 -5.02 -17.22
N GLY A 214 5.49 -4.83 -16.02
CA GLY A 214 6.80 -5.31 -15.59
C GLY A 214 7.96 -4.62 -16.30
N PHE A 215 9.15 -5.21 -16.14
CA PHE A 215 10.38 -4.75 -16.79
C PHE A 215 10.75 -5.70 -17.93
N THR A 216 11.09 -5.16 -19.11
CA THR A 216 11.46 -5.95 -20.29
C THR A 216 12.89 -6.47 -20.23
N ARG A 217 13.77 -5.82 -19.46
CA ARG A 217 15.17 -6.23 -19.27
C ARG A 217 15.48 -6.35 -17.79
N LEU A 218 16.24 -7.35 -17.41
CA LEU A 218 16.65 -7.57 -16.01
C LEU A 218 17.49 -6.40 -15.47
N THR A 219 18.26 -5.73 -16.32
CA THR A 219 19.06 -4.55 -15.97
C THR A 219 18.21 -3.37 -15.53
N ASP A 220 16.97 -3.30 -15.99
CA ASP A 220 16.02 -2.21 -15.66
C ASP A 220 15.17 -2.56 -14.44
N ALA A 221 15.22 -3.82 -13.97
CA ALA A 221 14.43 -4.29 -12.83
C ALA A 221 14.69 -3.46 -11.57
N TYR A 222 13.64 -3.23 -10.81
CA TYR A 222 13.73 -2.46 -9.58
C TYR A 222 14.60 -3.16 -8.54
N GLN A 223 15.70 -2.51 -8.15
CA GLN A 223 16.67 -3.12 -7.24
C GLN A 223 16.38 -2.76 -5.80
N LEU A 224 16.34 -3.80 -4.98
CA LEU A 224 16.11 -3.74 -3.55
C LEU A 224 17.28 -4.38 -2.81
N GLN A 225 17.68 -3.80 -1.69
CA GLN A 225 18.62 -4.40 -0.75
C GLN A 225 17.87 -4.94 0.46
N LEU A 226 18.14 -6.17 0.85
CA LEU A 226 17.61 -6.73 2.09
C LEU A 226 18.19 -5.97 3.29
N HIS A 227 17.30 -5.33 4.06
CA HIS A 227 17.65 -4.56 5.24
C HIS A 227 17.56 -5.40 6.51
N SER A 228 16.51 -6.21 6.64
CA SER A 228 16.35 -7.11 7.79
C SER A 228 15.43 -8.27 7.46
N THR A 229 15.64 -9.40 8.16
CA THR A 229 14.71 -10.52 8.18
C THR A 229 14.44 -10.95 9.60
N LYS A 230 13.23 -11.40 9.85
CA LYS A 230 12.82 -11.99 11.13
C LYS A 230 11.91 -13.17 10.89
N ARG A 231 12.26 -14.34 11.40
CA ARG A 231 11.34 -15.48 11.46
C ARG A 231 10.43 -15.35 12.68
N ILE A 232 9.12 -15.47 12.47
CA ILE A 232 8.12 -15.54 13.52
C ILE A 232 7.24 -16.74 13.21
N ALA A 233 7.28 -17.75 14.05
CA ALA A 233 6.74 -19.08 13.76
C ALA A 233 7.28 -19.60 12.42
N ASP A 234 6.41 -19.83 11.43
CA ASP A 234 6.78 -20.37 10.12
C ASP A 234 6.80 -19.29 9.02
N GLU A 235 6.58 -18.03 9.38
CA GLU A 235 6.62 -16.91 8.44
C GLU A 235 7.96 -16.16 8.50
N LEU A 236 8.42 -15.64 7.34
CA LEU A 236 9.56 -14.73 7.24
C LEU A 236 9.07 -13.31 6.97
N PHE A 237 9.37 -12.41 7.89
CA PHE A 237 9.14 -10.97 7.76
C PHE A 237 10.41 -10.33 7.22
N CYS A 238 10.38 -9.85 5.99
CA CYS A 238 11.51 -9.25 5.30
C CYS A 238 11.26 -7.76 5.10
N ILE A 239 12.28 -6.95 5.33
CA ILE A 239 12.28 -5.53 4.99
C ILE A 239 13.35 -5.31 3.93
N PHE A 240 12.94 -4.77 2.79
CA PHE A 240 13.83 -4.37 1.72
C PHE A 240 13.79 -2.86 1.56
N ARG A 241 14.91 -2.27 1.17
CA ARG A 241 15.02 -0.84 0.85
C ARG A 241 15.52 -0.64 -0.56
N ARG A 242 15.11 0.46 -1.16
CA ARG A 242 15.62 0.88 -2.45
C ARG A 242 17.14 1.04 -2.39
N VAL A 243 17.82 0.51 -3.40
CA VAL A 243 19.23 0.83 -3.64
C VAL A 243 19.27 2.23 -4.26
N ASN A 244 19.87 3.20 -3.57
CA ASN A 244 20.11 4.51 -4.16
C ASN A 244 21.11 4.32 -5.31
N GLN A 245 20.69 4.60 -6.53
CA GLN A 245 21.62 4.71 -7.65
C GLN A 245 22.54 5.90 -7.37
N GLN A 246 23.82 5.63 -7.23
CA GLN A 246 24.88 6.66 -7.13
C GLN A 246 25.02 7.38 -8.46
#